data_edd014fa13ae354ee2427c690a55df9b
#
_entry.id   edd014fa13ae354ee2427c690a55df9b
#
_cell.length_a   1.000
_cell.length_b   1.000
_cell.length_c   1.000
_cell.angle_alpha   90.00
_cell.angle_beta   90.00
_cell.angle_gamma   90.00
#
_symmetry.space_group_name_H-M   'P 1'
#
loop_
_entity.id
_entity.type
_entity.pdbx_description
1 polymer ?
#
loop_
_entity_poly.entity_id
_entity_poly.type
_entity_poly.pdbx_seq_one_letter_code
_entity_poly.pdbx_strand_id
1 'polypeptide(L)'
;MKKLVLLFALFAGFATTSFAQYPSMTDEAAQLVDSLKRAWRIHADSAWEKAFPIVVQEAMEGRPYVPWASRPYDLRQAKIPAFPGAEGGGMYTFGGRGGKVLVVTNLNDSGPGSFRWACEQGGARIVVFNVCGIIRLKSPIYVRAPYITIAGQTAPGDGICIAGGSFQVDTHDVIVRHMRFRRGETLVWDREDSFGGNPVGNIMIDHCSCEWGLDENISFYRHM
;
A
#
# COMPACT_ATOMS: atom_id res chain seq x y z
N MET A 1 -54.42 -33.78 17.91
CA MET A 1 -53.00 -34.24 18.03
C MET A 1 -52.35 -34.55 16.65
N LYS A 2 -53.02 -35.32 15.76
CA LYS A 2 -52.43 -35.68 14.42
C LYS A 2 -52.16 -34.47 13.51
N LYS A 3 -52.93 -33.37 13.58
CA LYS A 3 -52.73 -32.17 12.76
C LYS A 3 -51.53 -31.32 13.23
N LEU A 4 -51.19 -31.35 14.50
CA LEU A 4 -50.05 -30.63 15.06
C LEU A 4 -48.72 -31.27 14.71
N VAL A 5 -48.68 -32.62 14.65
CA VAL A 5 -47.49 -33.40 14.24
C VAL A 5 -47.19 -33.17 12.75
N LEU A 6 -48.21 -33.01 11.89
CA LEU A 6 -48.00 -32.74 10.47
C LEU A 6 -47.43 -31.33 10.24
N LEU A 7 -47.81 -30.35 11.05
CA LEU A 7 -47.27 -28.97 10.96
C LEU A 7 -45.82 -28.92 11.38
N PHE A 8 -45.42 -29.70 12.41
CA PHE A 8 -44.03 -29.81 12.85
C PHE A 8 -43.15 -30.53 11.83
N ALA A 9 -43.68 -31.55 11.16
CA ALA A 9 -42.97 -32.27 10.10
C ALA A 9 -42.76 -31.40 8.83
N LEU A 10 -43.69 -30.50 8.52
CA LEU A 10 -43.57 -29.51 7.42
C LEU A 10 -42.53 -28.44 7.78
N PHE A 11 -42.44 -28.01 9.04
CA PHE A 11 -41.44 -27.04 9.46
C PHE A 11 -40.03 -27.63 9.59
N ALA A 12 -39.90 -28.91 9.96
CA ALA A 12 -38.62 -29.62 10.00
C ALA A 12 -38.05 -29.90 8.59
N GLY A 13 -38.92 -30.02 7.57
CA GLY A 13 -38.50 -30.22 6.18
C GLY A 13 -37.97 -28.94 5.49
N PHE A 14 -38.21 -27.73 6.06
CA PHE A 14 -37.67 -26.48 5.55
C PHE A 14 -36.41 -26.00 6.28
N ALA A 15 -35.93 -26.71 7.28
CA ALA A 15 -34.62 -26.50 7.86
C ALA A 15 -33.53 -27.19 7.03
N THR A 16 -33.60 -27.09 5.71
CA THR A 16 -32.40 -27.27 4.90
C THR A 16 -31.46 -26.13 5.25
N THR A 17 -30.45 -26.44 6.03
CA THR A 17 -29.32 -25.61 6.30
C THR A 17 -28.81 -25.03 4.95
N SER A 18 -29.24 -23.82 4.62
CA SER A 18 -28.51 -23.04 3.64
C SER A 18 -27.18 -22.67 4.30
N PHE A 19 -26.20 -23.56 4.21
CA PHE A 19 -24.84 -23.15 4.39
C PHE A 19 -24.60 -22.14 3.27
N ALA A 20 -24.39 -20.90 3.63
CA ALA A 20 -23.83 -19.92 2.73
C ALA A 20 -22.46 -20.45 2.33
N GLN A 21 -22.43 -21.27 1.31
CA GLN A 21 -21.19 -21.80 0.76
C GLN A 21 -20.63 -20.67 -0.11
N TYR A 22 -19.56 -20.04 0.36
CA TYR A 22 -18.76 -19.23 -0.54
C TYR A 22 -18.37 -20.13 -1.72
N PRO A 23 -18.54 -19.66 -2.96
CA PRO A 23 -18.16 -20.45 -4.11
C PRO A 23 -16.68 -20.87 -3.95
N SER A 24 -16.41 -22.14 -4.04
CA SER A 24 -15.05 -22.65 -4.03
C SER A 24 -14.30 -22.12 -5.25
N MET A 25 -13.09 -21.68 -5.05
CA MET A 25 -12.23 -21.26 -6.15
C MET A 25 -11.95 -22.48 -7.05
N THR A 26 -12.04 -22.30 -8.37
CA THR A 26 -11.65 -23.35 -9.32
C THR A 26 -10.13 -23.60 -9.26
N ASP A 27 -9.68 -24.79 -9.63
CA ASP A 27 -8.26 -25.12 -9.65
C ASP A 27 -7.44 -24.17 -10.55
N GLU A 28 -8.00 -23.74 -11.67
CA GLU A 28 -7.40 -22.76 -12.58
C GLU A 28 -7.23 -21.40 -11.91
N ALA A 29 -8.28 -20.95 -11.21
CA ALA A 29 -8.23 -19.69 -10.47
C ALA A 29 -7.22 -19.77 -9.31
N ALA A 30 -7.15 -20.90 -8.60
CA ALA A 30 -6.16 -21.14 -7.55
C ALA A 30 -4.72 -21.09 -8.08
N GLN A 31 -4.44 -21.74 -9.21
CA GLN A 31 -3.14 -21.70 -9.87
C GLN A 31 -2.75 -20.30 -10.31
N LEU A 32 -3.70 -19.54 -10.87
CA LEU A 32 -3.47 -18.13 -11.23
C LEU A 32 -3.13 -17.30 -9.98
N VAL A 33 -3.92 -17.41 -8.92
CA VAL A 33 -3.66 -16.74 -7.64
C VAL A 33 -2.28 -17.07 -7.10
N ASP A 34 -1.88 -18.35 -7.11
CA ASP A 34 -0.57 -18.76 -6.63
C ASP A 34 0.58 -18.20 -7.50
N SER A 35 0.38 -18.10 -8.81
CA SER A 35 1.36 -17.49 -9.70
C SER A 35 1.52 -15.99 -9.43
N LEU A 36 0.41 -15.28 -9.22
CA LEU A 36 0.39 -13.87 -8.86
C LEU A 36 1.03 -13.62 -7.49
N LYS A 37 0.73 -14.47 -6.49
CA LYS A 37 1.36 -14.40 -5.16
C LYS A 37 2.87 -14.63 -5.22
N ARG A 38 3.35 -15.52 -6.08
CA ARG A 38 4.79 -15.72 -6.27
C ARG A 38 5.46 -14.48 -6.88
N ALA A 39 4.87 -13.90 -7.93
CA ALA A 39 5.37 -12.66 -8.52
C ALA A 39 5.38 -11.51 -7.51
N TRP A 40 4.34 -11.42 -6.70
CA TRP A 40 4.20 -10.46 -5.62
C TRP A 40 5.32 -10.58 -4.56
N ARG A 41 5.61 -11.80 -4.09
CA ARG A 41 6.70 -12.04 -3.14
C ARG A 41 8.05 -11.58 -3.66
N ILE A 42 8.35 -11.84 -4.92
CA ILE A 42 9.61 -11.41 -5.53
C ILE A 42 9.79 -9.88 -5.40
N HIS A 43 8.73 -9.10 -5.67
CA HIS A 43 8.79 -7.66 -5.50
C HIS A 43 8.93 -7.23 -4.04
N ALA A 44 8.15 -7.84 -3.14
CA ALA A 44 8.22 -7.56 -1.71
C ALA A 44 9.59 -7.89 -1.11
N ASP A 45 10.17 -9.02 -1.48
CA ASP A 45 11.49 -9.46 -1.03
C ASP A 45 12.59 -8.53 -1.56
N SER A 46 12.54 -8.17 -2.85
CA SER A 46 13.48 -7.22 -3.44
C SER A 46 13.41 -5.83 -2.80
N ALA A 47 12.22 -5.36 -2.46
CA ALA A 47 12.06 -4.09 -1.73
C ALA A 47 12.65 -4.19 -0.31
N TRP A 48 12.45 -5.32 0.36
CA TRP A 48 13.00 -5.58 1.68
C TRP A 48 14.52 -5.66 1.66
N GLU A 49 15.12 -6.35 0.72
CA GLU A 49 16.59 -6.43 0.57
C GLU A 49 17.23 -5.03 0.47
N LYS A 50 16.57 -4.10 -0.22
CA LYS A 50 17.05 -2.71 -0.32
C LYS A 50 16.83 -1.90 0.94
N ALA A 51 15.78 -2.18 1.70
CA ALA A 51 15.45 -1.50 2.95
C ALA A 51 16.28 -2.00 4.12
N PHE A 52 16.59 -3.30 4.16
CA PHE A 52 17.20 -3.96 5.29
C PHE A 52 18.52 -3.31 5.80
N PRO A 53 19.47 -2.93 4.94
CA PRO A 53 20.69 -2.26 5.39
C PRO A 53 20.41 -0.94 6.12
N ILE A 54 19.40 -0.20 5.72
CA ILE A 54 19.02 1.07 6.35
C ILE A 54 18.39 0.81 7.71
N VAL A 55 17.51 -0.16 7.81
CA VAL A 55 16.86 -0.57 9.06
C VAL A 55 17.90 -1.05 10.08
N VAL A 56 18.90 -1.83 9.64
CA VAL A 56 20.00 -2.28 10.49
C VAL A 56 20.86 -1.11 10.97
N GLN A 57 21.17 -0.17 10.09
CA GLN A 57 21.94 1.01 10.46
C GLN A 57 21.18 1.86 11.49
N GLU A 58 19.90 2.11 11.29
CA GLU A 58 19.07 2.86 12.24
C GLU A 58 18.97 2.16 13.60
N ALA A 59 18.87 0.83 13.60
CA ALA A 59 18.88 0.04 14.83
C ALA A 59 20.21 0.17 15.58
N MET A 60 21.34 0.14 14.88
CA MET A 60 22.67 0.34 15.45
C MET A 60 22.86 1.75 16.01
N GLU A 61 22.19 2.74 15.45
CA GLU A 61 22.19 4.12 15.93
C GLU A 61 21.23 4.34 17.12
N GLY A 62 20.65 3.28 17.67
CA GLY A 62 19.69 3.33 18.77
C GLY A 62 18.33 3.90 18.39
N ARG A 63 17.99 3.82 17.13
CA ARG A 63 16.70 4.25 16.57
C ARG A 63 16.02 3.08 15.84
N PRO A 64 15.75 1.95 16.55
CA PRO A 64 15.18 0.79 15.90
C PRO A 64 13.76 1.11 15.43
N TYR A 65 13.53 1.01 14.13
CA TYR A 65 12.20 0.88 13.61
C TYR A 65 11.74 -0.56 13.78
N VAL A 66 11.34 -0.86 15.00
CA VAL A 66 10.73 -2.16 15.32
C VAL A 66 9.22 -1.97 15.26
N PRO A 67 8.53 -2.54 14.29
CA PRO A 67 7.12 -2.25 14.00
C PRO A 67 6.17 -2.37 15.19
N TRP A 68 6.49 -3.21 16.15
CA TRP A 68 5.66 -3.47 17.34
C TRP A 68 6.19 -2.82 18.63
N ALA A 69 7.33 -2.17 18.58
CA ALA A 69 7.99 -1.56 19.74
C ALA A 69 8.28 -0.07 19.59
N SER A 70 8.39 0.44 18.37
CA SER A 70 8.61 1.86 18.14
C SER A 70 7.34 2.66 18.41
N ARG A 71 7.49 3.92 18.80
CA ARG A 71 6.44 4.88 19.03
C ARG A 71 6.65 6.06 18.09
N PRO A 72 5.61 6.84 17.74
CA PRO A 72 5.74 7.99 16.84
C PRO A 72 6.87 8.95 17.23
N TYR A 73 7.08 9.17 18.53
CA TYR A 73 8.12 10.07 19.04
C TYR A 73 9.52 9.45 19.10
N ASP A 74 9.69 8.16 18.85
CA ASP A 74 11.00 7.52 18.73
C ASP A 74 11.64 7.88 17.37
N LEU A 75 10.84 8.31 16.40
CA LEU A 75 11.31 8.79 15.12
C LEU A 75 11.74 10.24 15.20
N ARG A 76 12.88 10.55 14.56
CA ARG A 76 13.37 11.93 14.49
C ARG A 76 12.39 12.78 13.72
N GLN A 77 12.20 14.01 14.20
CA GLN A 77 11.42 15.03 13.50
C GLN A 77 12.34 16.00 12.77
N ALA A 78 11.94 16.41 11.56
CA ALA A 78 12.63 17.46 10.84
C ALA A 78 12.45 18.81 11.55
N LYS A 79 13.42 19.74 11.36
CA LYS A 79 13.33 21.08 11.92
C LYS A 79 12.39 22.00 11.14
N ILE A 80 12.06 21.63 9.91
CA ILE A 80 11.18 22.38 9.02
C ILE A 80 10.04 21.48 8.54
N PRO A 81 8.85 22.02 8.26
CA PRO A 81 7.74 21.23 7.74
C PRO A 81 8.07 20.45 6.47
N ALA A 82 7.33 19.41 6.18
CA ALA A 82 7.46 18.57 4.98
C ALA A 82 7.40 19.41 3.69
N PHE A 83 6.55 20.40 3.68
CA PHE A 83 6.40 21.45 2.65
C PHE A 83 5.70 22.66 3.28
N PRO A 84 5.75 23.85 2.65
CA PRO A 84 5.02 25.02 3.14
C PRO A 84 3.52 24.73 3.27
N GLY A 85 2.96 24.95 4.46
CA GLY A 85 1.56 24.69 4.77
C GLY A 85 1.26 23.23 5.18
N ALA A 86 2.25 22.37 5.41
CA ALA A 86 2.03 21.04 5.97
C ALA A 86 1.50 21.16 7.41
N GLU A 87 0.43 20.40 7.70
CA GLU A 87 -0.22 20.33 9.00
C GLU A 87 -0.46 18.86 9.43
N GLY A 88 -0.76 18.63 10.68
CA GLY A 88 -1.05 17.30 11.22
C GLY A 88 0.17 16.53 11.74
N GLY A 89 -0.04 15.28 12.15
CA GLY A 89 0.97 14.48 12.84
C GLY A 89 2.26 14.24 12.08
N GLY A 90 2.19 14.14 10.75
CA GLY A 90 3.35 13.94 9.88
C GLY A 90 4.01 15.21 9.35
N MET A 91 3.63 16.39 9.85
CA MET A 91 4.08 17.68 9.30
C MET A 91 5.61 17.87 9.33
N TYR A 92 6.30 17.19 10.22
CA TYR A 92 7.76 17.25 10.36
C TYR A 92 8.49 16.03 9.83
N THR A 93 7.83 15.23 8.96
CA THR A 93 8.52 14.12 8.29
C THR A 93 9.64 14.61 7.38
N PHE A 94 10.72 13.83 7.32
CA PHE A 94 11.83 14.15 6.41
C PHE A 94 11.47 13.91 4.95
N GLY A 95 10.67 12.87 4.66
CA GLY A 95 10.52 12.40 3.30
C GLY A 95 11.86 12.12 2.65
N GLY A 96 11.97 12.32 1.36
CA GLY A 96 13.17 12.08 0.56
C GLY A 96 14.18 13.23 0.51
N ARG A 97 14.13 14.17 1.44
CA ARG A 97 15.00 15.37 1.42
C ARG A 97 16.48 15.00 1.38
N GLY A 98 17.24 15.68 0.52
CA GLY A 98 18.68 15.46 0.34
C GLY A 98 19.02 14.17 -0.40
N GLY A 99 18.02 13.40 -0.80
CA GLY A 99 18.19 12.15 -1.51
C GLY A 99 18.28 12.29 -3.03
N LYS A 100 18.33 11.15 -3.70
CA LYS A 100 18.37 11.06 -5.17
C LYS A 100 17.02 11.45 -5.76
N VAL A 101 17.01 12.09 -6.90
CA VAL A 101 15.80 12.30 -7.70
C VAL A 101 15.65 11.12 -8.67
N LEU A 102 14.53 10.43 -8.57
CA LEU A 102 14.17 9.30 -9.44
C LEU A 102 13.01 9.74 -10.33
N VAL A 103 13.21 9.67 -11.64
CA VAL A 103 12.22 10.13 -12.61
C VAL A 103 11.43 8.94 -13.13
N VAL A 104 10.12 8.98 -12.96
CA VAL A 104 9.19 8.04 -13.61
C VAL A 104 8.98 8.48 -15.05
N THR A 105 9.41 7.66 -16.00
CA THR A 105 9.45 7.97 -17.43
C THR A 105 8.48 7.15 -18.26
N ASN A 106 7.80 6.17 -17.63
CA ASN A 106 6.82 5.30 -18.33
C ASN A 106 5.69 4.87 -17.36
N LEU A 107 4.61 4.35 -17.94
CA LEU A 107 3.44 3.87 -17.21
C LEU A 107 3.42 2.36 -17.00
N ASN A 108 4.54 1.68 -17.22
CA ASN A 108 4.67 0.25 -17.01
C ASN A 108 4.52 -0.11 -15.53
N ASP A 109 4.02 -1.31 -15.27
CA ASP A 109 3.92 -1.85 -13.91
C ASP A 109 5.28 -1.98 -13.23
N SER A 110 6.32 -2.39 -13.97
CA SER A 110 7.65 -2.69 -13.44
C SER A 110 8.76 -2.37 -14.45
N GLY A 111 9.99 -2.49 -14.00
CA GLY A 111 11.19 -2.23 -14.81
C GLY A 111 11.73 -0.81 -14.65
N PRO A 112 12.89 -0.51 -15.22
CA PRO A 112 13.54 0.79 -15.10
C PRO A 112 12.64 1.95 -15.53
N GLY A 113 12.60 3.01 -14.73
CA GLY A 113 11.77 4.20 -14.99
C GLY A 113 10.29 4.03 -14.70
N SER A 114 9.84 2.88 -14.18
CA SER A 114 8.47 2.70 -13.69
C SER A 114 8.29 3.29 -12.28
N PHE A 115 7.07 3.55 -11.89
CA PHE A 115 6.74 4.01 -10.53
C PHE A 115 7.16 2.97 -9.47
N ARG A 116 6.87 1.68 -9.70
CA ARG A 116 7.30 0.58 -8.84
C ARG A 116 8.82 0.58 -8.64
N TRP A 117 9.59 0.66 -9.72
CA TRP A 117 11.04 0.71 -9.63
C TRP A 117 11.52 1.85 -8.72
N ALA A 118 10.93 3.03 -8.82
CA ALA A 118 11.30 4.18 -7.99
C ALA A 118 10.89 3.98 -6.52
N CYS A 119 9.72 3.40 -6.24
CA CYS A 119 9.23 3.11 -4.89
C CYS A 119 10.08 2.07 -4.16
N GLU A 120 10.54 1.06 -4.87
CA GLU A 120 11.28 -0.09 -4.32
C GLU A 120 12.80 0.16 -4.19
N GLN A 121 13.31 1.36 -4.50
CA GLN A 121 14.71 1.70 -4.23
C GLN A 121 14.95 1.92 -2.73
N GLY A 122 16.21 1.72 -2.30
CA GLY A 122 16.67 2.09 -0.96
C GLY A 122 17.29 3.49 -0.92
N GLY A 123 17.40 4.03 0.31
CA GLY A 123 17.99 5.36 0.57
C GLY A 123 17.02 6.52 0.32
N ALA A 124 17.41 7.70 0.79
CA ALA A 124 16.61 8.90 0.63
C ALA A 124 16.40 9.23 -0.86
N ARG A 125 15.12 9.47 -1.25
CA ARG A 125 14.76 9.65 -2.66
C ARG A 125 13.51 10.48 -2.86
N ILE A 126 13.50 11.24 -3.93
CA ILE A 126 12.36 12.02 -4.38
C ILE A 126 11.92 11.45 -5.73
N VAL A 127 10.70 10.95 -5.78
CA VAL A 127 10.08 10.41 -7.01
C VAL A 127 9.32 11.52 -7.70
N VAL A 128 9.71 11.80 -8.92
CA VAL A 128 9.06 12.79 -9.79
C VAL A 128 8.59 12.14 -11.09
N PHE A 129 7.66 12.75 -11.78
CA PHE A 129 7.02 12.15 -12.96
C PHE A 129 7.23 13.02 -14.19
N ASN A 130 7.70 12.40 -15.27
CA ASN A 130 7.80 13.00 -16.60
C ASN A 130 6.71 12.45 -17.55
N VAL A 131 5.76 11.72 -17.01
CA VAL A 131 4.61 11.13 -17.70
C VAL A 131 3.34 11.40 -16.92
N CYS A 132 2.19 11.32 -17.59
CA CYS A 132 0.87 11.34 -16.96
C CYS A 132 0.06 10.14 -17.44
N GLY A 133 -0.93 9.73 -16.65
CA GLY A 133 -1.86 8.67 -17.01
C GLY A 133 -2.09 7.64 -15.93
N ILE A 134 -2.54 6.46 -16.33
CA ILE A 134 -2.91 5.37 -15.44
C ILE A 134 -1.81 4.30 -15.47
N ILE A 135 -1.19 4.06 -14.31
CA ILE A 135 -0.29 2.93 -14.10
C ILE A 135 -1.12 1.77 -13.58
N ARG A 136 -1.21 0.69 -14.37
CA ARG A 136 -1.97 -0.50 -14.01
C ARG A 136 -1.06 -1.53 -13.38
N LEU A 137 -1.24 -1.74 -12.07
CA LEU A 137 -0.45 -2.68 -11.30
C LEU A 137 -0.93 -4.12 -11.55
N LYS A 138 0.01 -5.02 -11.69
CA LYS A 138 -0.20 -6.49 -11.74
C LYS A 138 -0.04 -7.14 -10.37
N SER A 139 0.54 -6.42 -9.43
CA SER A 139 0.71 -6.77 -8.02
C SER A 139 0.81 -5.51 -7.18
N PRO A 140 0.53 -5.55 -5.87
CA PRO A 140 0.74 -4.41 -5.00
C PRO A 140 2.16 -3.84 -5.06
N ILE A 141 2.29 -2.55 -4.77
CA ILE A 141 3.59 -1.90 -4.54
C ILE A 141 3.82 -1.79 -3.04
N TYR A 142 4.99 -2.19 -2.57
CA TYR A 142 5.43 -2.02 -1.20
C TYR A 142 6.58 -1.02 -1.10
N VAL A 143 6.34 0.07 -0.37
CA VAL A 143 7.40 1.00 0.02
C VAL A 143 7.95 0.52 1.36
N ARG A 144 9.11 -0.10 1.35
CA ARG A 144 9.75 -0.68 2.54
C ARG A 144 10.93 0.14 3.05
N ALA A 145 11.59 0.87 2.18
CA ALA A 145 12.70 1.73 2.59
C ALA A 145 12.20 3.11 2.98
N PRO A 146 12.62 3.66 4.12
CA PRO A 146 12.23 5.00 4.57
C PRO A 146 12.81 6.12 3.70
N TYR A 147 12.44 7.35 4.04
CA TYR A 147 12.93 8.59 3.43
C TYR A 147 12.58 8.74 1.95
N ILE A 148 11.27 8.68 1.65
CA ILE A 148 10.76 8.87 0.29
C ILE A 148 9.78 10.03 0.22
N THR A 149 9.89 10.82 -0.85
CA THR A 149 8.86 11.78 -1.27
C THR A 149 8.35 11.40 -2.65
N ILE A 150 7.05 11.18 -2.77
CA ILE A 150 6.36 10.95 -4.04
C ILE A 150 5.64 12.25 -4.41
N ALA A 151 6.20 12.94 -5.40
CA ALA A 151 5.79 14.28 -5.82
C ALA A 151 4.88 14.21 -7.06
N GLY A 152 3.64 13.75 -6.88
CA GLY A 152 2.67 13.59 -7.97
C GLY A 152 2.35 14.88 -8.72
N GLN A 153 2.49 16.04 -8.07
CA GLN A 153 2.32 17.35 -8.68
C GLN A 153 3.33 17.67 -9.80
N THR A 154 4.39 16.88 -9.94
CA THR A 154 5.37 17.05 -11.02
C THR A 154 4.92 16.39 -12.33
N ALA A 155 3.89 15.55 -12.27
CA ALA A 155 3.35 14.91 -13.47
C ALA A 155 2.68 15.96 -14.39
N PRO A 156 2.90 15.85 -15.70
CA PRO A 156 2.20 16.72 -16.65
C PRO A 156 0.71 16.38 -16.72
N GLY A 157 -0.07 17.22 -17.40
CA GLY A 157 -1.47 16.98 -17.71
C GLY A 157 -2.32 16.67 -16.48
N ASP A 158 -3.09 15.61 -16.55
CA ASP A 158 -4.02 15.19 -15.48
C ASP A 158 -3.35 14.43 -14.32
N GLY A 159 -2.02 14.35 -14.30
CA GLY A 159 -1.28 13.67 -13.23
C GLY A 159 -1.30 12.15 -13.32
N ILE A 160 -1.02 11.50 -12.19
CA ILE A 160 -0.87 10.04 -12.11
C ILE A 160 -2.03 9.40 -11.35
N CYS A 161 -2.51 8.29 -11.89
CA CYS A 161 -3.43 7.38 -11.24
C CYS A 161 -2.80 5.98 -11.14
N ILE A 162 -2.77 5.43 -9.93
CA ILE A 162 -2.36 4.05 -9.67
C ILE A 162 -3.63 3.20 -9.61
N ALA A 163 -3.71 2.15 -10.43
CA ALA A 163 -4.90 1.30 -10.52
C ALA A 163 -4.55 -0.18 -10.53
N GLY A 164 -5.49 -1.03 -10.15
CA GLY A 164 -5.41 -2.49 -10.28
C GLY A 164 -4.69 -3.23 -9.17
N GLY A 165 -4.01 -2.54 -8.27
CA GLY A 165 -3.34 -3.12 -7.10
C GLY A 165 -3.26 -2.11 -5.96
N SER A 166 -2.98 -2.60 -4.77
CA SER A 166 -2.78 -1.78 -3.58
C SER A 166 -1.43 -1.05 -3.61
N PHE A 167 -1.39 0.12 -3.00
CA PHE A 167 -0.15 0.83 -2.71
C PHE A 167 0.07 0.81 -1.20
N GLN A 168 1.11 0.10 -0.77
CA GLN A 168 1.39 -0.15 0.63
C GLN A 168 2.68 0.54 1.08
N VAL A 169 2.59 1.24 2.20
CA VAL A 169 3.73 1.89 2.85
C VAL A 169 3.99 1.19 4.17
N ASP A 170 5.06 0.42 4.24
CA ASP A 170 5.43 -0.34 5.45
C ASP A 170 6.74 0.21 6.03
N THR A 171 6.80 1.51 6.23
CA THR A 171 8.01 2.21 6.70
C THR A 171 7.68 3.59 7.26
N HIS A 172 8.68 4.41 7.52
CA HIS A 172 8.54 5.74 8.08
C HIS A 172 9.13 6.83 7.16
N ASP A 173 8.87 8.08 7.51
CA ASP A 173 9.35 9.28 6.79
C ASP A 173 8.98 9.27 5.30
N VAL A 174 7.68 9.20 5.06
CA VAL A 174 7.10 9.15 3.72
C VAL A 174 6.23 10.38 3.47
N ILE A 175 6.40 10.99 2.32
CA ILE A 175 5.54 12.07 1.82
C ILE A 175 4.92 11.61 0.51
N VAL A 176 3.60 11.64 0.40
CA VAL A 176 2.85 11.33 -0.84
C VAL A 176 1.92 12.50 -1.16
N ARG A 177 2.10 13.09 -2.33
CA ARG A 177 1.31 14.26 -2.73
C ARG A 177 0.75 14.14 -4.15
N HIS A 178 -0.48 14.64 -4.32
CA HIS A 178 -1.15 14.77 -5.62
C HIS A 178 -1.23 13.46 -6.42
N MET A 179 -1.51 12.35 -5.75
CA MET A 179 -1.67 11.03 -6.35
C MET A 179 -3.12 10.58 -6.28
N ARG A 180 -3.52 9.76 -7.23
CA ARG A 180 -4.82 9.09 -7.23
C ARG A 180 -4.60 7.59 -7.13
N PHE A 181 -5.27 6.94 -6.18
CA PHE A 181 -5.21 5.50 -5.97
C PHE A 181 -6.60 4.90 -6.24
N ARG A 182 -6.67 3.96 -7.15
CA ARG A 182 -7.90 3.33 -7.67
C ARG A 182 -7.70 1.82 -7.72
N ARG A 183 -7.82 1.18 -6.55
CA ARG A 183 -7.58 -0.26 -6.40
C ARG A 183 -8.41 -1.06 -7.40
N GLY A 184 -9.71 -0.83 -7.42
CA GLY A 184 -10.65 -1.50 -8.30
C GLY A 184 -10.77 -3.01 -8.02
N GLU A 185 -11.50 -3.71 -8.88
CA GLU A 185 -11.84 -5.12 -8.73
C GLU A 185 -10.75 -6.10 -9.19
N THR A 186 -9.65 -5.62 -9.74
CA THR A 186 -8.53 -6.48 -10.14
C THR A 186 -7.95 -7.16 -8.89
N LEU A 187 -7.61 -8.44 -8.99
CA LEU A 187 -7.08 -9.21 -7.87
C LEU A 187 -8.07 -9.27 -6.67
N VAL A 188 -9.34 -9.53 -6.92
CA VAL A 188 -10.41 -9.57 -5.89
C VAL A 188 -10.22 -10.62 -4.78
N TRP A 189 -9.33 -11.58 -4.98
CA TRP A 189 -8.93 -12.56 -3.98
C TRP A 189 -8.06 -11.95 -2.86
N ASP A 190 -7.53 -10.76 -3.09
CA ASP A 190 -6.70 -9.98 -2.18
C ASP A 190 -7.44 -8.71 -1.78
N ARG A 191 -8.05 -8.75 -0.59
CA ARG A 191 -8.89 -7.67 -0.08
C ARG A 191 -8.08 -6.59 0.59
N GLU A 192 -7.11 -6.02 -0.13
CA GLU A 192 -6.31 -4.93 0.38
C GLU A 192 -6.95 -3.57 0.11
N ASP A 193 -6.48 -2.59 0.86
CA ASP A 193 -6.84 -1.18 0.72
C ASP A 193 -6.37 -0.62 -0.61
N SER A 194 -6.96 0.50 -1.01
CA SER A 194 -6.45 1.25 -2.15
C SER A 194 -5.08 1.86 -1.85
N PHE A 195 -4.94 2.44 -0.65
CA PHE A 195 -3.68 2.98 -0.13
C PHE A 195 -3.59 2.68 1.36
N GLY A 196 -2.62 1.90 1.77
CA GLY A 196 -2.48 1.49 3.15
C GLY A 196 -1.03 1.40 3.61
N GLY A 197 -0.87 0.88 4.83
CA GLY A 197 0.45 0.60 5.38
C GLY A 197 0.41 0.09 6.81
N ASN A 198 1.33 -0.82 7.11
CA ASN A 198 1.46 -1.44 8.43
C ASN A 198 2.83 -2.14 8.58
N PRO A 199 3.70 -1.66 9.42
CA PRO A 199 3.62 -0.49 10.29
C PRO A 199 4.08 0.80 9.61
N VAL A 200 3.63 1.93 10.10
CA VAL A 200 3.99 3.24 9.56
C VAL A 200 4.37 4.24 10.65
N GLY A 201 5.13 5.27 10.29
CA GLY A 201 5.46 6.39 11.16
C GLY A 201 5.90 7.61 10.36
N ASN A 202 5.65 8.81 10.87
CA ASN A 202 5.99 10.05 10.19
C ASN A 202 5.52 10.08 8.73
N ILE A 203 4.23 9.85 8.49
CA ILE A 203 3.64 9.89 7.15
C ILE A 203 2.93 11.22 6.92
N MET A 204 3.16 11.80 5.74
CA MET A 204 2.42 12.95 5.22
C MET A 204 1.74 12.59 3.91
N ILE A 205 0.41 12.63 3.90
CA ILE A 205 -0.43 12.40 2.72
C ILE A 205 -1.17 13.70 2.43
N ASP A 206 -0.97 14.23 1.24
CA ASP A 206 -1.51 15.55 0.90
C ASP A 206 -2.04 15.58 -0.53
N HIS A 207 -3.26 16.14 -0.70
CA HIS A 207 -3.93 16.24 -2.01
C HIS A 207 -4.02 14.89 -2.77
N CYS A 208 -4.20 13.79 -2.06
CA CYS A 208 -4.42 12.47 -2.64
C CYS A 208 -5.91 12.11 -2.64
N SER A 209 -6.32 11.27 -3.59
CA SER A 209 -7.63 10.63 -3.56
C SER A 209 -7.51 9.11 -3.64
N CYS A 210 -8.25 8.42 -2.78
CA CYS A 210 -8.23 6.96 -2.67
C CYS A 210 -9.66 6.44 -2.83
N GLU A 211 -9.87 5.55 -3.77
CA GLU A 211 -11.20 5.01 -4.08
C GLU A 211 -11.10 3.55 -4.52
N TRP A 212 -12.26 2.86 -4.42
CA TRP A 212 -12.44 1.50 -4.89
C TRP A 212 -11.51 0.49 -4.18
N GLY A 213 -11.22 0.71 -2.89
CA GLY A 213 -10.60 -0.31 -2.04
C GLY A 213 -11.51 -1.53 -1.91
N LEU A 214 -10.92 -2.71 -1.79
CA LEU A 214 -11.68 -3.95 -1.56
C LEU A 214 -11.86 -4.23 -0.07
N ASP A 215 -11.12 -3.56 0.78
CA ASP A 215 -11.29 -3.45 2.22
C ASP A 215 -11.55 -1.97 2.53
N GLU A 216 -10.55 -1.18 2.87
CA GLU A 216 -10.68 0.26 3.03
C GLU A 216 -10.12 1.03 1.82
N ASN A 217 -10.55 2.29 1.67
CA ASN A 217 -9.95 3.15 0.65
C ASN A 217 -8.58 3.66 1.09
N ILE A 218 -8.43 3.96 2.39
CA ILE A 218 -7.17 4.39 3.00
C ILE A 218 -7.11 3.88 4.44
N SER A 219 -6.02 3.25 4.81
CA SER A 219 -5.87 2.61 6.11
C SER A 219 -4.42 2.48 6.52
N PHE A 220 -4.09 3.01 7.68
CA PHE A 220 -2.74 2.90 8.25
C PHE A 220 -2.81 2.39 9.68
N TYR A 221 -1.95 1.44 10.00
CA TYR A 221 -1.95 0.79 11.29
C TYR A 221 -0.61 0.95 12.00
N ARG A 222 -0.68 0.89 13.32
CA ARG A 222 0.43 0.79 14.27
C ARG A 222 1.47 1.87 14.12
N HIS A 223 1.62 2.67 15.17
CA HIS A 223 2.70 3.66 15.35
C HIS A 223 2.63 4.88 14.42
N MET A 224 1.41 5.33 14.08
CA MET A 224 1.22 6.60 13.37
C MET A 224 1.61 7.79 14.25
#